data_3330d68c64c44b79648350e001938f69
#
_entry.id   3330d68c64c44b79648350e001938f69
#
_cell.length_a   1.000
_cell.length_b   1.000
_cell.length_c   1.000
_cell.angle_alpha   90.00
_cell.angle_beta   90.00
_cell.angle_gamma   90.00
#
_symmetry.space_group_name_H-M   'P 1'
#
loop_
_entity.id
_entity.type
_entity.pdbx_description
1 polymer ?
#
loop_
_entity_poly.entity_id
_entity_poly.type
_entity_poly.pdbx_seq_one_letter_code
_entity_poly.pdbx_strand_id
1 'polypeptide(L)'
;IGASSGVIVAGAVFTIPGLYILQAKYPEIEVDFWQIFFSSLLGGFLGILFLIPFRKYFVKDMHGKLPFPEATATTEILMTGEKGGSQAKLLIVSGIIGGLFDFCFSAFKLWSEEITTRIIPIGAVLADKVKMVLKFNVSALIFSFGYLVGLRYALIITVGSLLSWLVLIPLVNEIGALSASLGGGINPFAAMPAEEIFKLYVRPIGIGAIAMAGI
;
A
#
# COMPACT_ATOMS: atom_id res chain seq x y z
N ILE A 1 2.36 -6.79 21.07
CA ILE A 1 0.99 -6.47 20.61
C ILE A 1 1.06 -5.69 19.28
N GLY A 2 1.85 -4.60 19.17
CA GLY A 2 1.95 -3.81 17.93
C GLY A 2 2.54 -4.59 16.74
N ALA A 3 3.53 -5.44 16.99
CA ALA A 3 4.11 -6.29 15.94
C ALA A 3 3.14 -7.38 15.47
N SER A 4 2.26 -7.89 16.35
CA SER A 4 1.31 -8.94 15.98
C SER A 4 0.22 -8.43 15.03
N SER A 5 -0.17 -7.17 15.11
CA SER A 5 -1.18 -6.62 14.20
C SER A 5 -0.68 -6.55 12.74
N GLY A 6 0.57 -6.12 12.52
CA GLY A 6 1.17 -6.10 11.19
C GLY A 6 1.31 -7.50 10.58
N VAL A 7 1.72 -8.49 11.37
CA VAL A 7 1.83 -9.89 10.93
C VAL A 7 0.46 -10.49 10.60
N ILE A 8 -0.55 -10.24 11.45
CA ILE A 8 -1.91 -10.72 11.21
C ILE A 8 -2.50 -10.09 9.95
N VAL A 9 -2.36 -8.78 9.76
CA VAL A 9 -2.89 -8.09 8.58
C VAL A 9 -2.15 -8.51 7.32
N ALA A 10 -0.82 -8.43 7.30
CA ALA A 10 -0.04 -8.75 6.11
C ALA A 10 -0.06 -10.25 5.77
N GLY A 11 0.09 -11.11 6.78
CA GLY A 11 0.13 -12.56 6.60
C GLY A 11 -1.25 -13.19 6.47
N ALA A 12 -2.10 -13.06 7.49
CA ALA A 12 -3.37 -13.78 7.52
C ALA A 12 -4.45 -13.12 6.66
N VAL A 13 -4.66 -11.80 6.81
CA VAL A 13 -5.80 -11.11 6.16
C VAL A 13 -5.61 -10.96 4.65
N PHE A 14 -4.39 -10.73 4.19
CA PHE A 14 -4.14 -10.52 2.74
C PHE A 14 -3.62 -11.76 2.03
N THR A 15 -2.82 -12.59 2.68
CA THR A 15 -2.17 -13.74 2.00
C THR A 15 -3.08 -14.95 1.96
N ILE A 16 -3.75 -15.29 3.06
CA ILE A 16 -4.61 -16.50 3.11
C ILE A 16 -5.79 -16.41 2.13
N PRO A 17 -6.57 -15.31 2.06
CA PRO A 17 -7.62 -15.19 1.03
C PRO A 17 -7.08 -15.26 -0.40
N GLY A 18 -5.86 -14.79 -0.64
CA GLY A 18 -5.18 -14.91 -1.93
C GLY A 18 -5.01 -16.36 -2.40
N LEU A 19 -4.76 -17.30 -1.48
CA LEU A 19 -4.67 -18.72 -1.79
C LEU A 19 -6.01 -19.28 -2.26
N TYR A 20 -7.11 -18.91 -1.61
CA TYR A 20 -8.45 -19.34 -2.02
C TYR A 20 -8.87 -18.74 -3.36
N ILE A 21 -8.47 -17.51 -3.66
CA ILE A 21 -8.70 -16.88 -4.98
C ILE A 21 -7.88 -17.62 -6.05
N LEU A 22 -6.65 -18.01 -5.76
CA LEU A 22 -5.82 -18.81 -6.65
C LEU A 22 -6.41 -20.20 -6.89
N GLN A 23 -6.91 -20.86 -5.85
CA GLN A 23 -7.61 -22.15 -5.97
C GLN A 23 -8.84 -22.05 -6.87
N ALA A 24 -9.64 -20.98 -6.73
CA ALA A 24 -10.79 -20.75 -7.58
C ALA A 24 -10.42 -20.55 -9.07
N LYS A 25 -9.25 -19.97 -9.34
CA LYS A 25 -8.74 -19.73 -10.70
C LYS A 25 -7.99 -20.94 -11.28
N TYR A 26 -7.32 -21.69 -10.43
CA TYR A 26 -6.52 -22.86 -10.75
C TYR A 26 -6.95 -24.03 -9.87
N PRO A 27 -7.89 -24.87 -10.30
CA PRO A 27 -8.43 -25.98 -9.51
C PRO A 27 -7.40 -27.05 -9.12
N GLU A 28 -6.24 -27.04 -9.75
CA GLU A 28 -5.10 -27.93 -9.42
C GLU A 28 -4.44 -27.58 -8.08
N ILE A 29 -4.70 -26.37 -7.56
CA ILE A 29 -4.15 -25.92 -6.28
C ILE A 29 -5.10 -26.34 -5.16
N GLU A 30 -4.70 -27.34 -4.40
CA GLU A 30 -5.41 -27.72 -3.18
C GLU A 30 -4.92 -26.87 -2.00
N VAL A 31 -5.85 -26.19 -1.34
CA VAL A 31 -5.54 -25.39 -0.14
C VAL A 31 -5.90 -26.22 1.09
N ASP A 32 -4.87 -26.82 1.71
CA ASP A 32 -5.04 -27.60 2.93
C ASP A 32 -4.78 -26.75 4.18
N PHE A 33 -5.68 -26.85 5.16
CA PHE A 33 -5.58 -26.14 6.43
C PHE A 33 -4.28 -26.46 7.19
N TRP A 34 -3.87 -27.72 7.22
CA TRP A 34 -2.68 -28.13 7.93
C TRP A 34 -1.39 -27.59 7.30
N GLN A 35 -1.33 -27.52 5.99
CA GLN A 35 -0.20 -26.91 5.29
C GLN A 35 -0.08 -25.41 5.62
N ILE A 36 -1.19 -24.67 5.61
CA ILE A 36 -1.22 -23.25 5.98
C ILE A 36 -0.81 -23.08 7.44
N PHE A 37 -1.33 -23.91 8.34
CA PHE A 37 -1.02 -23.85 9.76
C PHE A 37 0.47 -24.08 10.02
N PHE A 38 1.05 -25.16 9.52
CA PHE A 38 2.46 -25.46 9.73
C PHE A 38 3.37 -24.47 9.02
N SER A 39 3.04 -24.02 7.82
CA SER A 39 3.81 -22.98 7.12
C SER A 39 3.83 -21.67 7.90
N SER A 40 2.68 -21.23 8.42
CA SER A 40 2.58 -20.03 9.23
C SER A 40 3.33 -20.15 10.56
N LEU A 41 3.22 -21.31 11.22
CA LEU A 41 3.93 -21.59 12.46
C LEU A 41 5.45 -21.57 12.26
N LEU A 42 5.94 -22.29 11.26
CA LEU A 42 7.37 -22.33 10.94
C LEU A 42 7.88 -20.97 10.48
N GLY A 43 7.10 -20.24 9.66
CA GLY A 43 7.41 -18.87 9.26
C GLY A 43 7.54 -17.92 10.46
N GLY A 44 6.67 -18.06 11.46
CA GLY A 44 6.74 -17.31 12.71
C GLY A 44 8.03 -17.61 13.48
N PHE A 45 8.39 -18.89 13.65
CA PHE A 45 9.65 -19.27 14.29
C PHE A 45 10.87 -18.75 13.53
N LEU A 46 10.90 -18.89 12.21
CA LEU A 46 11.99 -18.37 11.39
C LEU A 46 12.09 -16.83 11.52
N GLY A 47 10.97 -16.11 11.51
CA GLY A 47 10.96 -14.66 11.70
C GLY A 47 11.58 -14.23 13.02
N ILE A 48 11.27 -14.95 14.13
CA ILE A 48 11.89 -14.69 15.42
C ILE A 48 13.40 -14.97 15.37
N LEU A 49 13.81 -16.12 14.84
CA LEU A 49 15.22 -16.48 14.73
C LEU A 49 16.04 -15.48 13.92
N PHE A 50 15.49 -15.00 12.80
CA PHE A 50 16.13 -13.95 12.01
C PHE A 50 16.17 -12.59 12.72
N LEU A 51 15.19 -12.29 13.56
CA LEU A 51 15.16 -11.00 14.26
C LEU A 51 16.21 -10.93 15.40
N ILE A 52 16.53 -12.06 16.03
CA ILE A 52 17.46 -12.10 17.17
C ILE A 52 18.80 -11.39 16.88
N PRO A 53 19.55 -11.70 15.81
CA PRO A 53 20.82 -11.05 15.52
C PRO A 53 20.68 -9.55 15.21
N PHE A 54 19.56 -9.15 14.59
CA PHE A 54 19.30 -7.76 14.21
C PHE A 54 18.64 -6.93 15.30
N ARG A 55 18.19 -7.54 16.40
CA ARG A 55 17.49 -6.84 17.47
C ARG A 55 18.29 -5.67 18.04
N LYS A 56 19.59 -5.88 18.30
CA LYS A 56 20.47 -4.82 18.84
C LYS A 56 20.55 -3.65 17.87
N TYR A 57 20.74 -3.92 16.60
CA TYR A 57 20.83 -2.92 15.54
C TYR A 57 19.55 -2.07 15.46
N PHE A 58 18.37 -2.70 15.33
CA PHE A 58 17.12 -1.96 15.17
C PHE A 58 16.66 -1.26 16.45
N VAL A 59 16.79 -1.91 17.62
CA VAL A 59 16.26 -1.37 18.88
C VAL A 59 17.21 -0.37 19.54
N LYS A 60 18.53 -0.51 19.37
CA LYS A 60 19.51 0.34 20.02
C LYS A 60 20.20 1.31 19.05
N ASP A 61 20.83 0.80 17.99
CA ASP A 61 21.70 1.60 17.13
C ASP A 61 20.92 2.50 16.17
N MET A 62 19.73 2.04 15.73
CA MET A 62 18.82 2.76 14.83
C MET A 62 17.62 3.40 15.54
N HIS A 63 17.60 3.35 16.88
CA HIS A 63 16.51 3.98 17.63
C HIS A 63 16.44 5.48 17.36
N GLY A 64 15.25 5.97 17.00
CA GLY A 64 15.01 7.37 16.66
C GLY A 64 15.54 7.85 15.31
N LYS A 65 16.30 7.01 14.56
CA LYS A 65 16.77 7.33 13.19
C LYS A 65 15.81 6.87 12.10
N LEU A 66 15.20 5.71 12.31
CA LEU A 66 14.20 5.15 11.39
C LEU A 66 12.81 5.42 11.94
N PRO A 67 11.87 5.88 11.10
CA PRO A 67 10.48 6.00 11.50
C PRO A 67 9.84 4.62 11.53
N PHE A 68 9.22 4.28 12.63
CA PHE A 68 8.36 3.11 12.77
C PHE A 68 6.94 3.59 13.13
N PRO A 69 6.19 4.17 12.17
CA PRO A 69 4.94 4.88 12.47
C PRO A 69 3.90 3.99 13.13
N GLU A 70 3.73 2.76 12.67
CA GLU A 70 2.77 1.81 13.24
C GLU A 70 3.14 1.40 14.67
N ALA A 71 4.41 1.08 14.92
CA ALA A 71 4.89 0.70 16.24
C ALA A 71 4.81 1.87 17.23
N THR A 72 5.17 3.08 16.79
CA THR A 72 5.08 4.30 17.58
C THR A 72 3.63 4.61 17.96
N ALA A 73 2.72 4.61 16.98
CA ALA A 73 1.30 4.83 17.22
C ALA A 73 0.69 3.80 18.18
N THR A 74 1.03 2.51 18.03
CA THR A 74 0.57 1.46 18.93
C THR A 74 1.09 1.66 20.35
N THR A 75 2.35 2.07 20.51
CA THR A 75 2.93 2.35 21.82
C THR A 75 2.24 3.54 22.48
N GLU A 76 1.97 4.61 21.74
CA GLU A 76 1.25 5.78 22.24
C GLU A 76 -0.18 5.45 22.65
N ILE A 77 -0.89 4.60 21.88
CA ILE A 77 -2.22 4.11 22.25
C ILE A 77 -2.19 3.34 23.58
N LEU A 78 -1.22 2.45 23.75
CA LEU A 78 -1.06 1.69 24.99
C LEU A 78 -0.77 2.60 26.18
N MET A 79 0.16 3.54 26.03
CA MET A 79 0.50 4.51 27.07
C MET A 79 -0.69 5.42 27.43
N THR A 80 -1.45 5.82 26.44
CA THR A 80 -2.67 6.63 26.62
C THR A 80 -3.76 5.84 27.37
N GLY A 81 -3.91 4.57 27.04
CA GLY A 81 -4.84 3.67 27.72
C GLY A 81 -4.46 3.43 29.18
N GLU A 82 -3.15 3.29 29.48
CA GLU A 82 -2.66 3.11 30.85
C GLU A 82 -2.85 4.38 31.71
N LYS A 83 -2.55 5.55 31.14
CA LYS A 83 -2.73 6.83 31.85
C LYS A 83 -4.20 7.21 32.06
N GLY A 84 -5.08 6.76 31.15
CA GLY A 84 -6.51 7.05 31.24
C GLY A 84 -6.87 8.56 31.11
N GLY A 85 -8.04 8.91 31.60
CA GLY A 85 -8.47 10.31 31.69
C GLY A 85 -8.84 10.96 30.35
N SER A 86 -8.51 12.23 30.20
CA SER A 86 -8.90 13.06 29.03
C SER A 86 -8.27 12.58 27.72
N GLN A 87 -7.07 12.02 27.77
CA GLN A 87 -6.36 11.51 26.59
C GLN A 87 -7.04 10.25 26.04
N ALA A 88 -7.45 9.33 26.91
CA ALA A 88 -8.20 8.14 26.50
C ALA A 88 -9.56 8.51 25.87
N LYS A 89 -10.26 9.53 26.42
CA LYS A 89 -11.48 10.05 25.85
C LYS A 89 -11.28 10.61 24.43
N LEU A 90 -10.19 11.38 24.23
CA LEU A 90 -9.85 11.93 22.92
C LEU A 90 -9.59 10.80 21.89
N LEU A 91 -8.86 9.76 22.29
CA LEU A 91 -8.57 8.60 21.45
C LEU A 91 -9.86 7.88 21.02
N ILE A 92 -10.80 7.65 21.95
CA ILE A 92 -12.08 7.01 21.66
C ILE A 92 -12.90 7.87 20.71
N VAL A 93 -13.02 9.18 20.99
CA VAL A 93 -13.81 10.09 20.16
C VAL A 93 -13.25 10.19 18.74
N SER A 94 -11.93 10.35 18.58
CA SER A 94 -11.30 10.39 17.26
C SER A 94 -11.44 9.06 16.49
N GLY A 95 -11.35 7.92 17.20
CA GLY A 95 -11.58 6.60 16.62
C GLY A 95 -13.02 6.41 16.14
N ILE A 96 -13.99 6.88 16.90
CA ILE A 96 -15.41 6.85 16.49
C ILE A 96 -15.63 7.75 15.27
N ILE A 97 -15.10 8.97 15.26
CA ILE A 97 -15.27 9.90 14.12
C ILE A 97 -14.63 9.32 12.85
N GLY A 98 -13.38 8.85 12.92
CA GLY A 98 -12.69 8.23 11.78
C GLY A 98 -13.39 6.96 11.30
N GLY A 99 -13.80 6.10 12.24
CA GLY A 99 -14.53 4.87 11.92
C GLY A 99 -15.92 5.14 11.30
N LEU A 100 -16.66 6.12 11.79
CA LEU A 100 -17.92 6.52 11.17
C LEU A 100 -17.72 7.12 9.78
N PHE A 101 -16.68 7.92 9.58
CA PHE A 101 -16.36 8.47 8.28
C PHE A 101 -16.07 7.36 7.26
N ASP A 102 -15.17 6.41 7.58
CA ASP A 102 -14.84 5.30 6.70
C ASP A 102 -16.02 4.33 6.52
N PHE A 103 -16.85 4.14 7.55
CA PHE A 103 -18.08 3.36 7.46
C PHE A 103 -19.13 3.98 6.52
N CYS A 104 -19.28 5.31 6.53
CA CYS A 104 -20.24 6.00 5.67
C CYS A 104 -19.95 5.77 4.17
N PHE A 105 -18.69 5.86 3.71
CA PHE A 105 -18.42 5.59 2.31
C PHE A 105 -18.40 4.09 1.99
N SER A 106 -17.93 3.24 2.90
CA SER A 106 -17.84 1.80 2.68
C SER A 106 -19.20 1.11 2.64
N ALA A 107 -20.06 1.39 3.63
CA ALA A 107 -21.38 0.76 3.76
C ALA A 107 -22.46 1.44 2.90
N PHE A 108 -22.52 2.77 2.95
CA PHE A 108 -23.57 3.54 2.26
C PHE A 108 -23.15 4.07 0.90
N LYS A 109 -21.86 4.00 0.54
CA LYS A 109 -21.30 4.51 -0.73
C LYS A 109 -21.71 5.97 -1.00
N LEU A 110 -21.74 6.80 0.06
CA LEU A 110 -22.16 8.20 -0.03
C LEU A 110 -21.24 9.02 -0.91
N TRP A 111 -19.97 8.64 -0.98
CA TRP A 111 -18.96 9.17 -1.91
C TRP A 111 -18.02 8.06 -2.35
N SER A 112 -17.23 8.34 -3.38
CA SER A 112 -16.22 7.41 -3.87
C SER A 112 -14.99 7.39 -2.96
N GLU A 113 -14.45 6.23 -2.67
CA GLU A 113 -13.19 6.07 -1.94
C GLU A 113 -12.02 6.75 -2.67
N GLU A 114 -12.06 6.72 -4.01
CA GLU A 114 -11.06 7.35 -4.85
C GLU A 114 -11.66 8.50 -5.65
N ILE A 115 -11.05 9.69 -5.54
CA ILE A 115 -11.31 10.81 -6.43
C ILE A 115 -10.26 10.79 -7.53
N THR A 116 -10.70 10.70 -8.78
CA THR A 116 -9.81 10.63 -9.94
C THR A 116 -9.94 11.89 -10.79
N THR A 117 -8.85 12.31 -11.40
CA THR A 117 -8.85 13.44 -12.36
C THR A 117 -9.71 13.20 -13.59
N ARG A 118 -10.14 11.96 -13.87
CA ARG A 118 -11.08 11.62 -14.94
C ARG A 118 -12.47 12.26 -14.79
N ILE A 119 -12.82 12.73 -13.59
CA ILE A 119 -14.09 13.44 -13.36
C ILE A 119 -14.11 14.78 -14.12
N ILE A 120 -12.95 15.39 -14.33
CA ILE A 120 -12.81 16.65 -15.06
C ILE A 120 -12.59 16.36 -16.56
N PRO A 121 -13.31 17.01 -17.49
CA PRO A 121 -13.19 16.73 -18.93
C PRO A 121 -11.75 16.78 -19.48
N ILE A 122 -10.95 17.74 -19.03
CA ILE A 122 -9.52 17.85 -19.38
C ILE A 122 -8.74 16.65 -18.85
N GLY A 123 -9.03 16.21 -17.62
CA GLY A 123 -8.39 15.06 -17.02
C GLY A 123 -8.75 13.74 -17.72
N ALA A 124 -9.97 13.60 -18.21
CA ALA A 124 -10.37 12.46 -19.03
C ALA A 124 -9.58 12.39 -20.34
N VAL A 125 -9.43 13.51 -21.05
CA VAL A 125 -8.63 13.61 -22.29
C VAL A 125 -7.16 13.28 -22.03
N LEU A 126 -6.58 13.76 -20.93
CA LEU A 126 -5.20 13.45 -20.54
C LEU A 126 -5.04 11.96 -20.20
N ALA A 127 -6.02 11.37 -19.50
CA ALA A 127 -6.03 9.95 -19.18
C ALA A 127 -6.07 9.06 -20.43
N ASP A 128 -6.84 9.44 -21.44
CA ASP A 128 -7.01 8.64 -22.65
C ASP A 128 -5.83 8.81 -23.63
N LYS A 129 -5.38 10.04 -23.86
CA LYS A 129 -4.32 10.33 -24.83
C LYS A 129 -2.92 10.07 -24.28
N VAL A 130 -2.62 10.58 -23.09
CA VAL A 130 -1.26 10.58 -22.50
C VAL A 130 -1.14 9.60 -21.36
N LYS A 131 -2.23 8.94 -20.97
CA LYS A 131 -2.29 7.99 -19.83
C LYS A 131 -1.97 8.63 -18.48
N MET A 132 -2.07 9.96 -18.35
CA MET A 132 -1.87 10.68 -17.10
C MET A 132 -3.15 10.64 -16.25
N VAL A 133 -3.07 10.03 -15.10
CA VAL A 133 -4.18 9.93 -14.14
C VAL A 133 -3.66 10.24 -12.74
N LEU A 134 -4.34 11.10 -12.00
CA LEU A 134 -4.13 11.26 -10.57
C LEU A 134 -5.34 10.72 -9.83
N LYS A 135 -5.06 9.96 -8.78
CA LYS A 135 -6.05 9.40 -7.88
C LYS A 135 -5.73 9.81 -6.45
N PHE A 136 -6.73 10.28 -5.74
CA PHE A 136 -6.65 10.65 -4.33
C PHE A 136 -7.58 9.72 -3.55
N ASN A 137 -7.05 9.01 -2.60
CA ASN A 137 -7.86 8.20 -1.68
C ASN A 137 -8.38 9.08 -0.55
N VAL A 138 -9.68 8.99 -0.28
CA VAL A 138 -10.41 9.79 0.72
C VAL A 138 -10.76 8.91 1.93
N SER A 139 -9.80 8.17 2.46
CA SER A 139 -9.95 7.36 3.66
C SER A 139 -9.34 8.06 4.88
N ALA A 140 -10.04 8.03 6.00
CA ALA A 140 -9.54 8.55 7.28
C ALA A 140 -8.30 7.79 7.74
N LEU A 141 -8.23 6.49 7.44
CA LEU A 141 -7.08 5.64 7.76
C LEU A 141 -5.81 6.10 7.02
N ILE A 142 -5.89 6.34 5.71
CA ILE A 142 -4.73 6.77 4.90
C ILE A 142 -4.31 8.18 5.28
N PHE A 143 -5.28 9.08 5.53
CA PHE A 143 -4.98 10.43 6.01
C PHE A 143 -4.24 10.41 7.35
N SER A 144 -4.70 9.61 8.30
CA SER A 144 -4.07 9.46 9.62
C SER A 144 -2.68 8.85 9.52
N PHE A 145 -2.49 7.86 8.63
CA PHE A 145 -1.20 7.25 8.37
C PHE A 145 -0.20 8.27 7.79
N GLY A 146 -0.63 9.11 6.85
CA GLY A 146 0.19 10.19 6.32
C GLY A 146 0.66 11.19 7.38
N TYR A 147 -0.20 11.49 8.37
CA TYR A 147 0.15 12.33 9.50
C TYR A 147 1.19 11.66 10.43
N LEU A 148 1.00 10.38 10.75
CA LEU A 148 1.91 9.61 11.62
C LEU A 148 3.31 9.42 11.01
N VAL A 149 3.39 9.20 9.71
CA VAL A 149 4.67 9.06 8.98
C VAL A 149 5.48 10.35 8.98
N GLY A 150 4.82 11.49 9.07
CA GLY A 150 5.42 12.81 9.08
C GLY A 150 5.73 13.36 7.68
N LEU A 151 5.87 14.69 7.60
CA LEU A 151 5.95 15.43 6.35
C LEU A 151 7.09 14.97 5.42
N ARG A 152 8.27 14.68 5.97
CA ARG A 152 9.44 14.29 5.17
C ARG A 152 9.18 13.03 4.35
N TYR A 153 8.67 11.98 4.99
CA TYR A 153 8.40 10.70 4.33
C TYR A 153 7.14 10.76 3.47
N ALA A 154 6.13 11.49 3.92
CA ALA A 154 4.92 11.74 3.13
C ALA A 154 5.26 12.44 1.81
N LEU A 155 6.17 13.43 1.81
CA LEU A 155 6.64 14.09 0.59
C LEU A 155 7.40 13.13 -0.33
N ILE A 156 8.27 12.26 0.21
CA ILE A 156 8.99 11.27 -0.61
C ILE A 156 8.00 10.33 -1.31
N ILE A 157 7.00 9.83 -0.57
CA ILE A 157 5.94 8.97 -1.12
C ILE A 157 5.14 9.71 -2.21
N THR A 158 4.78 10.97 -1.94
CA THR A 158 4.02 11.80 -2.88
C THR A 158 4.82 12.05 -4.16
N VAL A 159 6.09 12.42 -4.05
CA VAL A 159 6.96 12.63 -5.22
C VAL A 159 7.13 11.34 -6.02
N GLY A 160 7.33 10.20 -5.37
CA GLY A 160 7.39 8.89 -6.02
C GLY A 160 6.08 8.55 -6.76
N SER A 161 4.94 8.83 -6.14
CA SER A 161 3.62 8.67 -6.77
C SER A 161 3.46 9.58 -8.00
N LEU A 162 3.76 10.87 -7.87
CA LEU A 162 3.67 11.82 -8.98
C LEU A 162 4.60 11.42 -10.12
N LEU A 163 5.83 11.02 -9.83
CA LEU A 163 6.78 10.52 -10.82
C LEU A 163 6.24 9.29 -11.55
N SER A 164 5.65 8.35 -10.83
CA SER A 164 5.07 7.14 -11.42
C SER A 164 3.89 7.45 -12.33
N TRP A 165 2.92 8.24 -11.86
CA TRP A 165 1.66 8.49 -12.57
C TRP A 165 1.72 9.57 -13.64
N LEU A 166 2.59 10.58 -13.48
CA LEU A 166 2.70 11.70 -14.43
C LEU A 166 3.89 11.57 -15.37
N VAL A 167 4.90 10.75 -15.04
CA VAL A 167 6.11 10.63 -15.86
C VAL A 167 6.28 9.21 -16.39
N LEU A 168 6.37 8.20 -15.52
CA LEU A 168 6.72 6.83 -15.96
C LEU A 168 5.61 6.21 -16.80
N ILE A 169 4.35 6.32 -16.43
CA ILE A 169 3.25 5.75 -17.20
C ILE A 169 3.13 6.40 -18.60
N PRO A 170 3.09 7.73 -18.72
CA PRO A 170 3.14 8.39 -20.02
C PRO A 170 4.37 8.00 -20.85
N LEU A 171 5.55 7.94 -20.22
CA LEU A 171 6.78 7.57 -20.90
C LEU A 171 6.72 6.16 -21.50
N VAL A 172 6.19 5.18 -20.76
CA VAL A 172 5.98 3.83 -21.28
C VAL A 172 5.05 3.84 -22.50
N ASN A 173 3.97 4.60 -22.45
CA ASN A 173 3.05 4.74 -23.57
C ASN A 173 3.72 5.40 -24.80
N GLU A 174 4.51 6.45 -24.60
CA GLU A 174 5.24 7.14 -25.69
C GLU A 174 6.33 6.27 -26.30
N ILE A 175 7.07 5.51 -25.49
CA ILE A 175 8.05 4.53 -26.00
C ILE A 175 7.35 3.47 -26.84
N GLY A 176 6.18 3.00 -26.44
CA GLY A 176 5.37 2.07 -27.22
C GLY A 176 4.89 2.67 -28.54
N ALA A 177 4.47 3.94 -28.53
CA ALA A 177 4.08 4.67 -29.73
C ALA A 177 5.26 4.87 -30.70
N LEU A 178 6.43 5.23 -30.18
CA LEU A 178 7.64 5.37 -30.95
C LEU A 178 8.09 4.04 -31.57
N SER A 179 8.09 2.97 -30.77
CA SER A 179 8.43 1.61 -31.25
C SER A 179 7.47 1.17 -32.36
N ALA A 180 6.19 1.42 -32.23
CA ALA A 180 5.20 1.11 -33.25
C ALA A 180 5.41 1.92 -34.54
N SER A 181 5.76 3.21 -34.42
CA SER A 181 6.03 4.07 -35.59
C SER A 181 7.27 3.64 -36.39
N LEU A 182 8.31 3.18 -35.70
CA LEU A 182 9.55 2.70 -36.32
C LEU A 182 9.42 1.29 -36.89
N GLY A 183 8.63 0.42 -36.24
CA GLY A 183 8.43 -0.97 -36.64
C GLY A 183 7.21 -1.23 -37.54
N GLY A 184 6.41 -0.20 -37.87
CA GLY A 184 5.19 -0.34 -38.68
C GLY A 184 4.05 -1.08 -37.98
N GLY A 185 4.11 -1.22 -36.66
CA GLY A 185 3.12 -1.91 -35.81
C GLY A 185 2.14 -0.95 -35.12
N ILE A 186 1.27 -1.55 -34.30
CA ILE A 186 0.32 -0.83 -33.44
C ILE A 186 0.95 -0.64 -32.05
N ASN A 187 0.78 0.54 -31.44
CA ASN A 187 1.23 0.76 -30.06
C ASN A 187 0.54 -0.23 -29.11
N PRO A 188 1.28 -1.14 -28.48
CA PRO A 188 0.71 -2.17 -27.60
C PRO A 188 0.03 -1.57 -26.35
N PHE A 189 0.39 -0.34 -25.97
CA PHE A 189 -0.15 0.33 -24.79
C PHE A 189 -1.35 1.25 -25.10
N ALA A 190 -1.66 1.49 -26.37
CA ALA A 190 -2.75 2.40 -26.75
C ALA A 190 -4.11 1.96 -26.17
N ALA A 191 -4.39 0.68 -26.18
CA ALA A 191 -5.62 0.11 -25.64
C ALA A 191 -5.60 -0.14 -24.13
N MET A 192 -4.40 -0.10 -23.49
CA MET A 192 -4.28 -0.36 -22.06
C MET A 192 -4.66 0.88 -21.24
N PRO A 193 -5.45 0.73 -20.16
CA PRO A 193 -5.64 1.81 -19.19
C PRO A 193 -4.36 2.09 -18.40
N ALA A 194 -4.22 3.31 -17.88
CA ALA A 194 -3.04 3.72 -17.10
C ALA A 194 -2.75 2.79 -15.91
N GLU A 195 -3.79 2.27 -15.28
CA GLU A 195 -3.71 1.34 -14.14
C GLU A 195 -3.06 0.00 -14.52
N GLU A 196 -3.31 -0.47 -15.71
CA GLU A 196 -2.73 -1.72 -16.21
C GLU A 196 -1.25 -1.52 -16.57
N ILE A 197 -0.91 -0.40 -17.21
CA ILE A 197 0.49 -0.01 -17.47
C ILE A 197 1.25 0.10 -16.15
N PHE A 198 0.66 0.73 -15.13
CA PHE A 198 1.26 0.80 -13.79
C PHE A 198 1.54 -0.60 -13.24
N LYS A 199 0.54 -1.49 -13.27
CA LYS A 199 0.62 -2.82 -12.68
C LYS A 199 1.67 -3.70 -13.36
N LEU A 200 1.76 -3.66 -14.68
CA LEU A 200 2.61 -4.56 -15.46
C LEU A 200 4.05 -4.04 -15.64
N TYR A 201 4.26 -2.73 -15.67
CA TYR A 201 5.56 -2.14 -16.01
C TYR A 201 6.14 -1.27 -14.90
N VAL A 202 5.39 -0.30 -14.38
CA VAL A 202 5.94 0.68 -13.42
C VAL A 202 6.12 0.05 -12.02
N ARG A 203 5.15 -0.74 -11.58
CA ARG A 203 5.21 -1.42 -10.28
C ARG A 203 6.41 -2.38 -10.15
N PRO A 204 6.73 -3.24 -11.14
CA PRO A 204 7.94 -4.06 -11.08
C PRO A 204 9.24 -3.26 -10.99
N ILE A 205 9.33 -2.10 -11.67
CA ILE A 205 10.47 -1.18 -11.55
C ILE A 205 10.62 -0.71 -10.10
N GLY A 206 9.52 -0.28 -9.48
CA GLY A 206 9.50 0.12 -8.07
C GLY A 206 9.93 -1.00 -7.13
N ILE A 207 9.44 -2.22 -7.33
CA ILE A 207 9.84 -3.40 -6.55
C ILE A 207 11.33 -3.67 -6.71
N GLY A 208 11.86 -3.61 -7.94
CA GLY A 208 13.29 -3.76 -8.21
C GLY A 208 14.13 -2.68 -7.52
N ALA A 209 13.67 -1.43 -7.52
CA ALA A 209 14.35 -0.34 -6.82
C ALA A 209 14.41 -0.56 -5.30
N ILE A 210 13.32 -1.07 -4.68
CA ILE A 210 13.31 -1.42 -3.27
C ILE A 210 14.30 -2.55 -2.97
N ALA A 211 14.34 -3.59 -3.81
CA ALA A 211 15.27 -4.70 -3.66
C ALA A 211 16.73 -4.23 -3.74
N MET A 212 17.04 -3.37 -4.70
CA MET A 212 18.41 -2.81 -4.86
C MET A 212 18.79 -1.87 -3.73
N ALA A 213 17.86 -1.14 -3.16
CA ALA A 213 18.12 -0.27 -2.02
C ALA A 213 18.34 -1.03 -0.70
N GLY A 214 17.91 -2.30 -0.63
CA GLY A 214 18.12 -3.19 0.53
C GLY A 214 19.43 -3.96 0.52
N ILE A 215 20.16 -3.93 -0.59
CA ILE A 215 21.50 -4.55 -0.76
C ILE A 215 22.59 -3.51 -0.49
#